data_5bcb4a354808e2727b7105999c4219b4
#
_entry.id   5bcb4a354808e2727b7105999c4219b4
#
_cell.length_a   1.000
_cell.length_b   1.000
_cell.length_c   1.000
_cell.angle_alpha   90.00
_cell.angle_beta   90.00
_cell.angle_gamma   90.00
#
_symmetry.space_group_name_H-M   'P 1'
#
loop_
_entity.id
_entity.type
_entity.pdbx_description
1 polymer ?
#
loop_
_entity_poly.entity_id
_entity_poly.type
_entity_poly.pdbx_seq_one_letter_code
_entity_poly.pdbx_strand_id
1 'polypeptide(L)'
;MKTDIQIAQEAVMEPIVHVADSLGMELDDLELYGKYKAKVSDDYLEKIKDNKSGKLILVTAINPTPAGEGKTTTTVGLGQAFAKLDKKAIIALREPSLGPCFGVKGGAAGGGYAQVVPMEDLNLHFTGDFHAITSANNLLAALLDNHIQQGNELRIDTRSVVWKRCLDMNDRVLRNIVVGLGNKMDGVVREDHFVITVASEIMAVLCLADDMEDLKLRLGRMVVAYDVEGKPVTAQDLQAVGSMAALLKDAMKPNLIQTLEHTPAMVHGGPFANIAHGCNSVRATKAALKIADYCITEAGFGADLGAEKFFDIKCRMAGLKPDAVVLVATVRALKYNGGVAKADLNKENLDALKKGIVNLEKHIENLQKYGVPVVVTLNAFLTDTEEETSYVQRFCEERGCEFALSQVWEKGGEGGVELAKKVLKTLEEKKSDFEVLYEDNASLGEKIETVAKEIYGADGVELSPTAAKQLKQLESLGFGKLPVCMAKTQYSLSDDPTLLGRPEGFKIHVREAYVSAGAGFVVVLTGAVMTMPGLPKTPAALSIDVSNEGVITGLF
;
A
#
# COMPACT_ATOMS: atom_id res chain seq x y z
N MET A 1 1.94 29.27 -9.28
CA MET A 1 1.01 28.15 -9.03
C MET A 1 1.09 27.86 -7.53
N LYS A 2 -0.03 27.65 -6.84
CA LYS A 2 -0.02 27.31 -5.40
C LYS A 2 0.56 25.93 -5.19
N THR A 3 1.23 25.70 -4.07
CA THR A 3 1.70 24.37 -3.64
C THR A 3 0.54 23.54 -3.08
N ASP A 4 0.71 22.23 -2.99
CA ASP A 4 -0.34 21.32 -2.51
C ASP A 4 -0.78 21.69 -1.08
N ILE A 5 0.17 22.05 -0.18
CA ILE A 5 -0.17 22.51 1.17
C ILE A 5 -0.94 23.82 1.18
N GLN A 6 -0.60 24.79 0.30
CA GLN A 6 -1.33 26.04 0.21
C GLN A 6 -2.78 25.82 -0.24
N ILE A 7 -3.00 24.93 -1.20
CA ILE A 7 -4.35 24.54 -1.66
C ILE A 7 -5.12 23.91 -0.50
N ALA A 8 -4.50 22.99 0.24
CA ALA A 8 -5.14 22.31 1.37
C ALA A 8 -5.47 23.28 2.53
N GLN A 9 -4.58 24.24 2.83
CA GLN A 9 -4.78 25.24 3.90
C GLN A 9 -5.89 26.24 3.58
N GLU A 10 -6.13 26.53 2.31
CA GLU A 10 -7.23 27.41 1.86
C GLU A 10 -8.57 26.67 1.76
N ALA A 11 -8.58 25.34 1.94
CA ALA A 11 -9.80 24.55 1.82
C ALA A 11 -10.83 24.92 2.89
N VAL A 12 -12.07 25.07 2.48
CA VAL A 12 -13.22 25.22 3.38
C VAL A 12 -13.75 23.82 3.67
N MET A 13 -13.29 23.23 4.78
CA MET A 13 -13.71 21.89 5.19
C MET A 13 -15.08 21.93 5.88
N GLU A 14 -15.92 20.96 5.59
CA GLU A 14 -17.13 20.69 6.35
C GLU A 14 -16.81 19.98 7.68
N PRO A 15 -17.58 20.22 8.75
CA PRO A 15 -17.51 19.40 9.94
C PRO A 15 -17.72 17.92 9.59
N ILE A 16 -16.91 17.03 10.19
CA ILE A 16 -16.95 15.60 9.84
C ILE A 16 -18.32 14.95 10.05
N VAL A 17 -19.11 15.48 10.97
CA VAL A 17 -20.48 15.03 11.22
C VAL A 17 -21.38 15.25 9.99
N HIS A 18 -21.20 16.33 9.23
CA HIS A 18 -21.96 16.58 8.00
C HIS A 18 -21.53 15.63 6.87
N VAL A 19 -20.24 15.33 6.80
CA VAL A 19 -19.72 14.32 5.85
C VAL A 19 -20.33 12.95 6.17
N ALA A 20 -20.40 12.60 7.46
CA ALA A 20 -21.02 11.35 7.91
C ALA A 20 -22.53 11.29 7.65
N ASP A 21 -23.26 12.39 7.88
CA ASP A 21 -24.68 12.51 7.55
C ASP A 21 -24.95 12.19 6.07
N SER A 22 -24.11 12.66 5.16
CA SER A 22 -24.24 12.37 3.72
C SER A 22 -24.14 10.88 3.39
N LEU A 23 -23.51 10.10 4.29
CA LEU A 23 -23.38 8.65 4.20
C LEU A 23 -24.50 7.89 4.94
N GLY A 24 -25.35 8.61 5.70
CA GLY A 24 -26.40 8.03 6.54
C GLY A 24 -25.88 7.52 7.88
N MET A 25 -24.78 8.08 8.39
CA MET A 25 -24.25 7.81 9.72
C MET A 25 -24.80 8.83 10.72
N GLU A 26 -25.06 8.39 11.94
CA GLU A 26 -25.41 9.24 13.08
C GLU A 26 -24.17 9.60 13.91
N LEU A 27 -24.30 10.56 14.81
CA LEU A 27 -23.19 10.97 15.67
C LEU A 27 -22.64 9.82 16.52
N ASP A 28 -23.52 8.96 17.02
CA ASP A 28 -23.16 7.80 17.85
C ASP A 28 -22.41 6.70 17.05
N ASP A 29 -22.47 6.75 15.72
CA ASP A 29 -21.69 5.86 14.84
C ASP A 29 -20.22 6.29 14.69
N LEU A 30 -19.85 7.45 15.28
CA LEU A 30 -18.53 8.09 15.14
C LEU A 30 -17.83 8.29 16.48
N GLU A 31 -16.50 8.17 16.44
CA GLU A 31 -15.61 8.68 17.50
C GLU A 31 -14.86 9.91 16.95
N LEU A 32 -15.19 11.09 17.45
CA LEU A 32 -14.65 12.35 16.92
C LEU A 32 -13.18 12.56 17.32
N TYR A 33 -12.36 12.88 16.35
CA TYR A 33 -10.97 13.34 16.51
C TYR A 33 -10.84 14.80 16.07
N GLY A 34 -11.48 15.70 16.81
CA GLY A 34 -11.64 17.08 16.46
C GLY A 34 -12.79 17.32 15.47
N LYS A 35 -12.75 18.48 14.78
CA LYS A 35 -13.87 18.95 13.95
C LYS A 35 -13.97 18.23 12.59
N TYR A 36 -12.84 17.76 12.04
CA TYR A 36 -12.72 17.38 10.63
C TYR A 36 -12.31 15.91 10.43
N LYS A 37 -12.15 15.14 11.51
CA LYS A 37 -11.76 13.73 11.48
C LYS A 37 -12.62 12.94 12.46
N ALA A 38 -12.91 11.70 12.12
CA ALA A 38 -13.55 10.76 13.04
C ALA A 38 -13.10 9.32 12.74
N LYS A 39 -13.21 8.45 13.72
CA LYS A 39 -13.19 7.00 13.50
C LYS A 39 -14.61 6.48 13.38
N VAL A 40 -14.79 5.49 12.51
CA VAL A 40 -16.06 4.78 12.37
C VAL A 40 -16.13 3.70 13.45
N SER A 41 -17.22 3.69 14.24
CA SER A 41 -17.37 2.79 15.37
C SER A 41 -17.54 1.32 14.93
N ASP A 42 -17.14 0.39 15.81
CA ASP A 42 -17.33 -1.05 15.57
C ASP A 42 -18.82 -1.41 15.52
N ASP A 43 -19.65 -0.75 16.33
CA ASP A 43 -21.13 -0.96 16.36
C ASP A 43 -21.75 -0.59 15.02
N TYR A 44 -21.30 0.50 14.40
CA TYR A 44 -21.75 0.86 13.06
C TYR A 44 -21.32 -0.15 12.00
N LEU A 45 -20.08 -0.61 12.04
CA LEU A 45 -19.56 -1.61 11.11
C LEU A 45 -20.36 -2.92 11.21
N GLU A 46 -20.74 -3.33 12.43
CA GLU A 46 -21.60 -4.49 12.66
C GLU A 46 -23.02 -4.25 12.12
N LYS A 47 -23.60 -3.06 12.33
CA LYS A 47 -24.93 -2.66 11.83
C LYS A 47 -25.04 -2.76 10.31
N ILE A 48 -23.98 -2.44 9.57
CA ILE A 48 -23.97 -2.40 8.09
C ILE A 48 -23.48 -3.67 7.41
N LYS A 49 -22.97 -4.65 8.16
CA LYS A 49 -22.27 -5.83 7.59
C LYS A 49 -23.09 -6.59 6.53
N ASP A 50 -24.42 -6.63 6.71
CA ASP A 50 -25.35 -7.35 5.82
C ASP A 50 -25.91 -6.47 4.69
N ASN A 51 -25.52 -5.18 4.61
CA ASN A 51 -25.93 -4.33 3.51
C ASN A 51 -25.41 -4.88 2.18
N LYS A 52 -26.13 -4.55 1.09
CA LYS A 52 -25.67 -4.86 -0.26
C LYS A 52 -24.31 -4.18 -0.52
N SER A 53 -23.37 -4.91 -1.06
CA SER A 53 -22.07 -4.35 -1.43
C SER A 53 -22.17 -3.52 -2.71
N GLY A 54 -21.53 -2.36 -2.70
CA GLY A 54 -21.26 -1.56 -3.89
C GLY A 54 -20.22 -2.18 -4.80
N LYS A 55 -19.80 -1.42 -5.81
CA LYS A 55 -18.79 -1.80 -6.81
C LYS A 55 -17.39 -1.43 -6.32
N LEU A 56 -16.44 -2.36 -6.45
CA LEU A 56 -15.04 -2.17 -6.08
C LEU A 56 -14.20 -1.79 -7.31
N ILE A 57 -13.61 -0.60 -7.27
CA ILE A 57 -12.76 -0.06 -8.33
C ILE A 57 -11.34 0.07 -7.78
N LEU A 58 -10.39 -0.62 -8.40
CA LEU A 58 -8.97 -0.50 -8.06
C LEU A 58 -8.29 0.52 -8.97
N VAL A 59 -7.56 1.47 -8.41
CA VAL A 59 -6.65 2.35 -9.13
C VAL A 59 -5.22 1.87 -8.93
N THR A 60 -4.53 1.61 -10.03
CA THR A 60 -3.13 1.19 -10.06
C THR A 60 -2.37 1.95 -11.15
N ALA A 61 -1.10 1.66 -11.39
CA ALA A 61 -0.31 2.35 -12.40
C ALA A 61 0.68 1.41 -13.10
N ILE A 62 1.28 1.90 -14.18
CA ILE A 62 2.48 1.30 -14.78
C ILE A 62 3.70 1.46 -13.86
N ASN A 63 4.86 0.89 -14.21
CA ASN A 63 6.09 1.09 -13.42
C ASN A 63 6.40 2.58 -13.30
N PRO A 64 6.58 3.08 -12.06
CA PRO A 64 6.70 4.52 -11.81
C PRO A 64 8.07 5.07 -12.20
N THR A 65 8.08 6.36 -12.53
CA THR A 65 9.30 7.17 -12.41
C THR A 65 9.60 7.46 -10.94
N PRO A 66 10.81 7.90 -10.58
CA PRO A 66 11.09 8.35 -9.22
C PRO A 66 10.22 9.52 -8.72
N ALA A 67 9.56 10.24 -9.63
CA ALA A 67 8.63 11.32 -9.29
C ALA A 67 7.21 10.82 -8.95
N GLY A 68 6.90 9.56 -9.28
CA GLY A 68 5.56 8.97 -9.15
C GLY A 68 4.63 9.31 -10.31
N GLU A 69 3.51 8.59 -10.41
CA GLU A 69 2.59 8.69 -11.56
C GLU A 69 1.22 9.30 -11.19
N GLY A 70 1.05 9.79 -9.96
CA GLY A 70 -0.16 10.44 -9.51
C GLY A 70 -1.35 9.50 -9.27
N LYS A 71 -1.11 8.26 -8.85
CA LYS A 71 -2.20 7.31 -8.51
C LYS A 71 -3.17 7.87 -7.48
N THR A 72 -2.66 8.33 -6.34
CA THR A 72 -3.51 8.86 -5.26
C THR A 72 -4.29 10.07 -5.73
N THR A 73 -3.64 10.98 -6.46
CA THR A 73 -4.30 12.13 -7.10
C THR A 73 -5.44 11.69 -8.03
N THR A 74 -5.17 10.67 -8.87
CA THR A 74 -6.20 10.10 -9.76
C THR A 74 -7.32 9.43 -8.96
N THR A 75 -7.00 8.69 -7.90
CA THR A 75 -7.98 8.02 -7.04
C THR A 75 -8.92 9.03 -6.38
N VAL A 76 -8.35 10.08 -5.81
CA VAL A 76 -9.11 11.16 -5.17
C VAL A 76 -9.96 11.92 -6.18
N GLY A 77 -9.35 12.34 -7.31
CA GLY A 77 -10.06 13.07 -8.35
C GLY A 77 -11.16 12.24 -9.02
N LEU A 78 -10.98 10.93 -9.16
CA LEU A 78 -12.03 10.03 -9.65
C LEU A 78 -13.20 9.97 -8.68
N GLY A 79 -12.95 9.89 -7.37
CA GLY A 79 -14.00 9.94 -6.35
C GLY A 79 -14.79 11.26 -6.40
N GLN A 80 -14.08 12.40 -6.49
CA GLN A 80 -14.71 13.71 -6.67
C GLN A 80 -15.53 13.77 -7.97
N ALA A 81 -15.04 13.17 -9.07
CA ALA A 81 -15.76 13.13 -10.35
C ALA A 81 -17.02 12.25 -10.28
N PHE A 82 -17.00 11.15 -9.52
CA PHE A 82 -18.21 10.35 -9.27
C PHE A 82 -19.28 11.19 -8.55
N ALA A 83 -18.88 11.97 -7.54
CA ALA A 83 -19.79 12.87 -6.84
C ALA A 83 -20.40 13.93 -7.77
N LYS A 84 -19.62 14.49 -8.73
CA LYS A 84 -20.15 15.41 -9.75
C LYS A 84 -21.17 14.77 -10.72
N LEU A 85 -21.16 13.46 -10.82
CA LEU A 85 -22.13 12.69 -11.61
C LEU A 85 -23.27 12.13 -10.73
N ASP A 86 -23.45 12.68 -9.53
CA ASP A 86 -24.45 12.25 -8.54
C ASP A 86 -24.35 10.76 -8.18
N LYS A 87 -23.12 10.22 -8.16
CA LYS A 87 -22.85 8.83 -7.75
C LYS A 87 -22.33 8.81 -6.33
N LYS A 88 -22.92 7.96 -5.48
CA LYS A 88 -22.49 7.75 -4.10
C LYS A 88 -21.22 6.92 -4.07
N ALA A 89 -20.08 7.58 -3.93
CA ALA A 89 -18.75 6.95 -3.88
C ALA A 89 -18.02 7.28 -2.57
N ILE A 90 -17.24 6.33 -2.08
CA ILE A 90 -16.26 6.50 -1.00
C ILE A 90 -14.88 6.12 -1.52
N ILE A 91 -13.89 6.94 -1.19
CA ILE A 91 -12.48 6.68 -1.49
C ILE A 91 -11.87 5.94 -0.30
N ALA A 92 -11.14 4.85 -0.54
CA ALA A 92 -10.44 4.10 0.52
C ALA A 92 -8.92 4.15 0.26
N LEU A 93 -8.18 4.82 1.15
CA LEU A 93 -6.77 5.14 1.00
C LEU A 93 -5.91 4.57 2.13
N ARG A 94 -4.59 4.52 1.88
CA ARG A 94 -3.59 4.27 2.92
C ARG A 94 -3.27 5.56 3.66
N GLU A 95 -2.95 5.41 4.94
CA GLU A 95 -2.35 6.47 5.75
C GLU A 95 -0.86 6.62 5.40
N PRO A 96 -0.34 7.85 5.24
CA PRO A 96 1.07 8.09 4.97
C PRO A 96 1.94 7.89 6.21
N SER A 97 3.18 7.43 6.00
CA SER A 97 4.22 7.26 7.01
C SER A 97 5.07 8.53 7.15
N LEU A 98 5.48 8.86 8.37
CA LEU A 98 6.34 10.02 8.67
C LEU A 98 7.70 9.95 7.94
N GLY A 99 8.30 8.77 7.87
CA GLY A 99 9.60 8.60 7.25
C GLY A 99 9.68 9.13 5.80
N PRO A 100 8.80 8.71 4.88
CA PRO A 100 8.68 9.30 3.56
C PRO A 100 8.36 10.80 3.56
N CYS A 101 7.46 11.26 4.43
CA CYS A 101 7.07 12.67 4.52
C CYS A 101 8.27 13.58 4.85
N PHE A 102 9.10 13.18 5.79
CA PHE A 102 10.32 13.92 6.18
C PHE A 102 11.54 13.56 5.33
N GLY A 103 11.46 12.50 4.51
CA GLY A 103 12.56 11.99 3.69
C GLY A 103 12.60 12.58 2.29
N VAL A 104 11.96 11.92 1.35
CA VAL A 104 12.12 12.22 -0.09
C VAL A 104 10.97 13.04 -0.62
N LYS A 105 9.73 12.83 -0.12
CA LYS A 105 8.55 13.35 -0.77
C LYS A 105 7.28 13.03 0.00
N GLY A 106 6.29 13.86 -0.25
CA GLY A 106 4.93 13.88 0.11
C GLY A 106 4.20 12.61 0.46
N GLY A 107 3.30 12.80 1.38
CA GLY A 107 2.38 11.77 1.83
C GLY A 107 1.36 11.36 0.77
N ALA A 108 0.52 10.42 1.14
CA ALA A 108 -0.52 9.85 0.26
C ALA A 108 -1.84 10.67 0.28
N ALA A 109 -1.77 12.00 0.36
CA ALA A 109 -2.97 12.86 0.42
C ALA A 109 -3.57 13.20 -0.97
N GLY A 110 -2.89 12.87 -2.06
CA GLY A 110 -3.18 13.36 -3.39
C GLY A 110 -2.35 14.59 -3.73
N GLY A 111 -2.78 15.41 -4.69
CA GLY A 111 -2.10 16.64 -5.10
C GLY A 111 -2.99 17.57 -5.91
N GLY A 112 -2.60 18.86 -5.98
CA GLY A 112 -3.39 19.89 -6.63
C GLY A 112 -4.79 20.01 -6.02
N TYR A 113 -5.79 20.04 -6.87
CA TYR A 113 -7.20 20.13 -6.47
C TYR A 113 -7.85 18.74 -6.23
N ALA A 114 -7.07 17.66 -6.28
CA ALA A 114 -7.50 16.30 -5.95
C ALA A 114 -6.75 15.80 -4.71
N GLN A 115 -7.12 16.33 -3.54
CA GLN A 115 -6.53 16.00 -2.24
C GLN A 115 -7.59 15.62 -1.22
N VAL A 116 -7.20 14.78 -0.25
CA VAL A 116 -7.93 14.56 0.99
C VAL A 116 -7.46 15.55 2.07
N VAL A 117 -8.38 16.01 2.89
CA VAL A 117 -8.13 17.00 3.94
C VAL A 117 -8.77 16.55 5.26
N PRO A 118 -8.15 16.87 6.41
CA PRO A 118 -7.02 17.79 6.66
C PRO A 118 -5.66 17.15 6.29
N MET A 119 -4.95 17.74 5.33
CA MET A 119 -3.72 17.16 4.77
C MET A 119 -2.57 17.16 5.77
N GLU A 120 -2.40 18.22 6.55
CA GLU A 120 -1.34 18.34 7.57
C GLU A 120 -1.47 17.24 8.62
N ASP A 121 -2.67 17.07 9.20
CA ASP A 121 -2.93 16.05 10.21
C ASP A 121 -2.64 14.64 9.64
N LEU A 122 -3.12 14.39 8.42
CA LEU A 122 -2.93 13.09 7.75
C LEU A 122 -1.44 12.75 7.58
N ASN A 123 -0.60 13.72 7.24
CA ASN A 123 0.82 13.51 6.97
C ASN A 123 1.70 13.54 8.23
N LEU A 124 1.20 14.01 9.36
CA LEU A 124 1.94 14.13 10.62
C LEU A 124 1.39 13.16 11.68
N HIS A 125 0.51 13.63 12.53
CA HIS A 125 -0.11 12.82 13.59
C HIS A 125 -1.62 12.76 13.35
N PHE A 126 -2.06 11.77 12.60
CA PHE A 126 -3.44 11.68 12.14
C PHE A 126 -4.42 11.40 13.29
N THR A 127 -4.52 10.14 13.69
CA THR A 127 -5.39 9.67 14.78
C THR A 127 -4.67 8.73 15.75
N GLY A 128 -3.36 8.55 15.57
CA GLY A 128 -2.51 7.76 16.45
C GLY A 128 -2.34 6.30 16.04
N ASP A 129 -2.86 5.86 14.90
CA ASP A 129 -2.81 4.44 14.49
C ASP A 129 -1.37 3.93 14.34
N PHE A 130 -0.50 4.73 13.71
CA PHE A 130 0.91 4.35 13.53
C PHE A 130 1.67 4.32 14.86
N HIS A 131 1.34 5.23 15.79
CA HIS A 131 1.89 5.19 17.12
C HIS A 131 1.45 3.93 17.89
N ALA A 132 0.18 3.54 17.78
CA ALA A 132 -0.33 2.32 18.38
C ALA A 132 0.37 1.07 17.82
N ILE A 133 0.56 1.01 16.50
CA ILE A 133 1.28 -0.09 15.83
C ILE A 133 2.74 -0.14 16.29
N THR A 134 3.43 1.00 16.33
CA THR A 134 4.82 1.10 16.82
C THR A 134 4.90 0.62 18.27
N SER A 135 3.98 1.05 19.12
CA SER A 135 3.94 0.67 20.54
C SER A 135 3.70 -0.83 20.73
N ALA A 136 2.74 -1.42 20.01
CA ALA A 136 2.44 -2.84 20.06
C ALA A 136 3.62 -3.69 19.56
N ASN A 137 4.27 -3.26 18.48
CA ASN A 137 5.45 -3.94 17.93
C ASN A 137 6.63 -3.94 18.93
N ASN A 138 6.88 -2.81 19.55
CA ASN A 138 8.00 -2.66 20.48
C ASN A 138 7.69 -3.28 21.86
N LEU A 139 6.41 -3.34 22.25
CA LEU A 139 5.99 -4.14 23.42
C LEU A 139 6.32 -5.61 23.23
N LEU A 140 6.03 -6.19 22.07
CA LEU A 140 6.36 -7.58 21.76
C LEU A 140 7.88 -7.82 21.79
N ALA A 141 8.68 -6.89 21.24
CA ALA A 141 10.12 -6.95 21.31
C ALA A 141 10.64 -6.90 22.77
N ALA A 142 10.04 -6.04 23.60
CA ALA A 142 10.40 -5.95 25.02
C ALA A 142 10.02 -7.21 25.80
N LEU A 143 8.86 -7.80 25.53
CA LEU A 143 8.43 -9.06 26.17
C LEU A 143 9.34 -10.22 25.76
N LEU A 144 9.77 -10.29 24.50
CA LEU A 144 10.72 -11.27 24.00
C LEU A 144 12.06 -11.19 24.75
N ASP A 145 12.67 -9.99 24.80
CA ASP A 145 13.94 -9.79 25.49
C ASP A 145 13.81 -10.02 27.02
N ASN A 146 12.69 -9.61 27.61
CA ASN A 146 12.40 -9.89 29.01
C ASN A 146 12.29 -11.40 29.27
N HIS A 147 11.61 -12.16 28.41
CA HIS A 147 11.52 -13.61 28.52
C HIS A 147 12.91 -14.28 28.48
N ILE A 148 13.77 -13.85 27.54
CA ILE A 148 15.16 -14.35 27.47
C ILE A 148 15.95 -14.02 28.74
N GLN A 149 15.81 -12.80 29.30
CA GLN A 149 16.51 -12.35 30.51
C GLN A 149 16.04 -13.07 31.76
N GLN A 150 14.74 -13.40 31.87
CA GLN A 150 14.12 -13.97 33.08
C GLN A 150 14.13 -15.50 33.14
N GLY A 151 14.97 -16.15 32.36
CA GLY A 151 15.19 -17.59 32.43
C GLY A 151 14.95 -18.37 31.16
N ASN A 152 14.37 -17.73 30.12
CA ASN A 152 14.21 -18.31 28.77
C ASN A 152 13.57 -19.72 28.77
N GLU A 153 12.44 -19.88 29.48
CA GLU A 153 11.72 -21.17 29.58
C GLU A 153 11.34 -21.76 28.22
N LEU A 154 11.07 -20.92 27.23
CA LEU A 154 10.79 -21.33 25.84
C LEU A 154 12.06 -21.76 25.09
N ARG A 155 13.23 -21.71 25.71
CA ARG A 155 14.52 -22.13 25.13
C ARG A 155 14.84 -21.42 23.80
N ILE A 156 14.51 -20.14 23.70
CA ILE A 156 14.78 -19.32 22.50
C ILE A 156 16.28 -19.30 22.22
N ASP A 157 16.68 -19.62 20.99
CA ASP A 157 18.06 -19.35 20.53
C ASP A 157 18.20 -17.85 20.25
N THR A 158 19.01 -17.17 21.04
CA THR A 158 19.21 -15.71 20.94
C THR A 158 19.77 -15.26 19.59
N ARG A 159 20.34 -16.18 18.79
CA ARG A 159 20.82 -15.94 17.42
C ARG A 159 19.73 -16.16 16.36
N SER A 160 18.58 -16.70 16.78
CA SER A 160 17.44 -17.02 15.91
C SER A 160 16.22 -16.15 16.20
N VAL A 161 16.42 -15.00 16.82
CA VAL A 161 15.39 -13.96 16.98
C VAL A 161 15.16 -13.31 15.64
N VAL A 162 13.90 -13.35 15.16
CA VAL A 162 13.49 -12.77 13.86
C VAL A 162 12.63 -11.53 14.03
N TRP A 163 12.06 -11.31 15.22
CA TRP A 163 11.27 -10.12 15.49
C TRP A 163 12.14 -8.88 15.55
N LYS A 164 11.69 -7.82 14.87
CA LYS A 164 12.41 -6.54 14.78
C LYS A 164 11.65 -5.45 15.50
N ARG A 165 12.36 -4.49 16.08
CA ARG A 165 11.78 -3.25 16.56
C ARG A 165 11.33 -2.38 15.40
N CYS A 166 10.49 -1.37 15.65
CA CYS A 166 10.11 -0.43 14.61
C CYS A 166 10.10 1.02 15.08
N LEU A 167 10.28 1.91 14.11
CA LEU A 167 10.20 3.36 14.27
C LEU A 167 9.65 3.95 12.98
N ASP A 168 8.67 4.85 13.07
CA ASP A 168 8.09 5.47 11.86
C ASP A 168 8.92 6.68 11.39
N MET A 169 10.21 6.43 11.12
CA MET A 169 11.15 7.42 10.61
C MET A 169 12.23 6.74 9.76
N ASN A 170 12.77 7.46 8.78
CA ASN A 170 13.89 6.99 7.97
C ASN A 170 15.20 7.15 8.75
N ASP A 171 15.73 6.05 9.29
CA ASP A 171 16.98 6.06 10.06
C ASP A 171 17.87 4.85 9.72
N ARG A 172 18.86 5.09 8.83
CA ARG A 172 19.74 4.01 8.34
C ARG A 172 20.65 3.40 9.38
N VAL A 173 20.97 4.11 10.47
CA VAL A 173 21.89 3.60 11.51
C VAL A 173 21.19 2.54 12.38
N LEU A 174 19.86 2.47 12.36
CA LEU A 174 19.08 1.48 13.07
C LEU A 174 18.92 0.15 12.32
N ARG A 175 19.48 0.01 11.12
CA ARG A 175 19.38 -1.24 10.33
C ARG A 175 20.01 -2.42 11.01
N ASN A 176 21.17 -2.21 11.64
CA ASN A 176 21.86 -3.24 12.42
C ASN A 176 22.40 -2.57 13.68
N ILE A 177 21.98 -3.06 14.83
CA ILE A 177 22.36 -2.52 16.13
C ILE A 177 22.70 -3.67 17.08
N VAL A 178 23.30 -3.36 18.20
CA VAL A 178 23.51 -4.29 19.31
C VAL A 178 22.68 -3.80 20.49
N VAL A 179 21.88 -4.70 21.07
CA VAL A 179 21.08 -4.45 22.27
C VAL A 179 21.63 -5.20 23.48
N GLY A 180 21.19 -4.83 24.69
CA GLY A 180 21.58 -5.48 25.92
C GLY A 180 23.02 -5.20 26.37
N LEU A 181 23.66 -4.14 25.85
CA LEU A 181 24.99 -3.70 26.30
C LEU A 181 24.92 -3.12 27.71
N GLY A 182 25.92 -3.45 28.52
CA GLY A 182 26.02 -2.99 29.90
C GLY A 182 26.33 -4.13 30.86
N ASN A 183 25.64 -4.16 31.99
CA ASN A 183 25.81 -5.20 33.00
C ASN A 183 24.72 -6.28 32.88
N LYS A 184 24.76 -7.29 33.76
CA LYS A 184 23.83 -8.41 33.72
C LYS A 184 22.35 -8.01 33.82
N MET A 185 22.05 -6.83 34.36
CA MET A 185 20.68 -6.32 34.52
C MET A 185 20.15 -5.65 33.24
N ASP A 186 21.02 -5.36 32.28
CA ASP A 186 20.67 -4.61 31.05
C ASP A 186 20.21 -5.54 29.91
N GLY A 187 20.19 -6.85 30.13
CA GLY A 187 19.71 -7.85 29.17
C GLY A 187 20.79 -8.75 28.61
N VAL A 188 20.44 -9.56 27.63
CA VAL A 188 21.35 -10.45 26.91
C VAL A 188 21.84 -9.75 25.64
N VAL A 189 23.16 -9.66 25.50
CA VAL A 189 23.77 -9.00 24.32
C VAL A 189 23.46 -9.80 23.06
N ARG A 190 22.84 -9.16 22.08
CA ARG A 190 22.57 -9.71 20.75
C ARG A 190 22.48 -8.64 19.67
N GLU A 191 22.58 -9.07 18.42
CA GLU A 191 22.22 -8.23 17.27
C GLU A 191 20.70 -8.02 17.22
N ASP A 192 20.29 -6.83 16.86
CA ASP A 192 18.89 -6.46 16.61
C ASP A 192 18.79 -5.52 15.41
N HIS A 193 17.56 -5.28 14.95
CA HIS A 193 17.26 -4.49 13.78
C HIS A 193 16.01 -3.66 14.00
N PHE A 194 15.95 -2.50 13.36
CA PHE A 194 14.69 -1.75 13.22
C PHE A 194 14.16 -1.84 11.80
N VAL A 195 12.86 -1.86 11.67
CA VAL A 195 12.13 -1.62 10.41
C VAL A 195 11.32 -0.34 10.56
N ILE A 196 10.99 0.32 9.46
CA ILE A 196 10.01 1.40 9.51
C ILE A 196 8.63 0.82 9.84
N THR A 197 7.81 1.53 10.60
CA THR A 197 6.52 1.03 11.10
C THR A 197 5.64 0.42 10.01
N VAL A 198 5.61 1.04 8.83
CA VAL A 198 4.84 0.55 7.66
C VAL A 198 5.40 -0.73 7.01
N ALA A 199 6.60 -1.17 7.39
CA ALA A 199 7.18 -2.44 7.00
C ALA A 199 7.05 -3.52 8.10
N SER A 200 6.47 -3.20 9.25
CA SER A 200 6.25 -4.15 10.34
C SER A 200 5.15 -5.15 9.98
N GLU A 201 5.24 -6.38 10.53
CA GLU A 201 4.20 -7.38 10.36
C GLU A 201 2.87 -6.93 10.99
N ILE A 202 2.91 -6.19 12.12
CA ILE A 202 1.70 -5.68 12.79
C ILE A 202 0.92 -4.73 11.88
N MET A 203 1.60 -3.89 11.08
CA MET A 203 0.92 -3.05 10.08
C MET A 203 0.14 -3.92 9.08
N ALA A 204 0.73 -4.98 8.57
CA ALA A 204 0.06 -5.91 7.65
C ALA A 204 -1.08 -6.67 8.34
N VAL A 205 -0.88 -7.11 9.59
CA VAL A 205 -1.90 -7.78 10.42
C VAL A 205 -3.11 -6.88 10.62
N LEU A 206 -2.92 -5.63 11.04
CA LEU A 206 -4.01 -4.66 11.22
C LEU A 206 -4.79 -4.43 9.92
N CYS A 207 -4.08 -4.32 8.79
CA CYS A 207 -4.72 -4.09 7.50
C CYS A 207 -5.50 -5.30 6.96
N LEU A 208 -5.15 -6.52 7.37
CA LEU A 208 -5.79 -7.75 6.90
C LEU A 208 -6.81 -8.32 7.89
N ALA A 209 -6.84 -7.85 9.13
CA ALA A 209 -7.80 -8.28 10.13
C ALA A 209 -9.21 -7.77 9.82
N ASP A 210 -10.20 -8.64 10.01
CA ASP A 210 -11.61 -8.32 9.83
C ASP A 210 -12.22 -7.66 11.08
N ASP A 211 -11.88 -8.16 12.25
CA ASP A 211 -12.39 -7.71 13.54
C ASP A 211 -11.35 -7.93 14.66
N MET A 212 -11.74 -7.68 15.90
CA MET A 212 -10.88 -7.84 17.08
C MET A 212 -10.51 -9.30 17.36
N GLU A 213 -11.39 -10.25 17.06
CA GLU A 213 -11.12 -11.67 17.23
C GLU A 213 -10.08 -12.15 16.21
N ASP A 214 -10.27 -11.82 14.93
CA ASP A 214 -9.31 -12.11 13.86
C ASP A 214 -7.96 -11.40 14.12
N LEU A 215 -7.97 -10.14 14.61
CA LEU A 215 -6.76 -9.44 15.03
C LEU A 215 -5.98 -10.27 16.07
N LYS A 216 -6.62 -10.73 17.14
CA LYS A 216 -5.98 -11.53 18.18
C LYS A 216 -5.44 -12.85 17.65
N LEU A 217 -6.20 -13.54 16.79
CA LEU A 217 -5.75 -14.78 16.14
C LEU A 217 -4.50 -14.54 15.28
N ARG A 218 -4.48 -13.46 14.50
CA ARG A 218 -3.33 -13.08 13.67
C ARG A 218 -2.12 -12.69 14.52
N LEU A 219 -2.29 -11.84 15.54
CA LEU A 219 -1.22 -11.47 16.47
C LEU A 219 -0.61 -12.72 17.13
N GLY A 220 -1.45 -13.67 17.56
CA GLY A 220 -1.00 -14.89 18.21
C GLY A 220 -0.09 -15.76 17.34
N ARG A 221 -0.31 -15.78 16.02
CA ARG A 221 0.47 -16.59 15.07
C ARG A 221 1.82 -15.97 14.68
N MET A 222 2.07 -14.69 14.97
CA MET A 222 3.33 -14.04 14.60
C MET A 222 4.52 -14.77 15.18
N VAL A 223 5.46 -15.17 14.31
CA VAL A 223 6.71 -15.84 14.71
C VAL A 223 7.72 -14.79 15.15
N VAL A 224 8.22 -14.88 16.37
CA VAL A 224 9.15 -13.90 16.95
C VAL A 224 10.59 -14.40 17.02
N ALA A 225 10.76 -15.73 17.14
CA ALA A 225 12.06 -16.40 17.24
C ALA A 225 11.92 -17.88 16.89
N TYR A 226 13.05 -18.58 16.88
CA TYR A 226 13.07 -20.03 16.89
C TYR A 226 13.78 -20.53 18.16
N ASP A 227 13.32 -21.66 18.70
CA ASP A 227 13.97 -22.32 19.83
C ASP A 227 15.27 -23.04 19.39
N VAL A 228 15.99 -23.59 20.36
CA VAL A 228 17.25 -24.34 20.10
C VAL A 228 17.06 -25.61 19.26
N GLU A 229 15.82 -26.07 19.04
CA GLU A 229 15.45 -27.18 18.18
C GLU A 229 14.99 -26.71 16.79
N GLY A 230 14.91 -25.39 16.57
CA GLY A 230 14.45 -24.78 15.31
C GLY A 230 12.93 -24.72 15.16
N LYS A 231 12.17 -24.88 16.24
CA LYS A 231 10.71 -24.71 16.26
C LYS A 231 10.36 -23.23 16.41
N PRO A 232 9.32 -22.73 15.71
CA PRO A 232 8.90 -21.35 15.84
C PRO A 232 8.35 -21.07 17.25
N VAL A 233 8.73 -19.94 17.81
CA VAL A 233 8.17 -19.33 19.03
C VAL A 233 7.32 -18.15 18.58
N THR A 234 6.10 -18.05 19.09
CA THR A 234 5.10 -17.09 18.66
C THR A 234 4.78 -16.03 19.71
N ALA A 235 4.08 -14.97 19.31
CA ALA A 235 3.57 -13.98 20.25
C ALA A 235 2.55 -14.58 21.23
N GLN A 236 1.84 -15.65 20.84
CA GLN A 236 0.96 -16.41 21.73
C GLN A 236 1.76 -17.11 22.85
N ASP A 237 2.90 -17.71 22.52
CA ASP A 237 3.77 -18.39 23.50
C ASP A 237 4.33 -17.39 24.53
N LEU A 238 4.58 -16.15 24.12
CA LEU A 238 4.96 -15.04 25.00
C LEU A 238 3.79 -14.39 25.75
N GLN A 239 2.56 -14.86 25.54
CA GLN A 239 1.32 -14.32 26.13
C GLN A 239 1.11 -12.82 25.85
N ALA A 240 1.62 -12.32 24.73
CA ALA A 240 1.62 -10.90 24.37
C ALA A 240 0.31 -10.41 23.74
N VAL A 241 -0.54 -11.31 23.25
CA VAL A 241 -1.68 -11.01 22.38
C VAL A 241 -2.66 -10.01 23.01
N GLY A 242 -3.03 -10.22 24.27
CA GLY A 242 -4.01 -9.36 24.95
C GLY A 242 -3.56 -7.91 25.11
N SER A 243 -2.31 -7.71 25.52
CA SER A 243 -1.74 -6.36 25.71
C SER A 243 -1.50 -5.64 24.38
N MET A 244 -1.08 -6.38 23.35
CA MET A 244 -0.95 -5.82 22.00
C MET A 244 -2.31 -5.41 21.43
N ALA A 245 -3.34 -6.27 21.56
CA ALA A 245 -4.69 -5.96 21.12
C ALA A 245 -5.27 -4.74 21.86
N ALA A 246 -4.98 -4.58 23.15
CA ALA A 246 -5.38 -3.40 23.91
C ALA A 246 -4.77 -2.11 23.36
N LEU A 247 -3.49 -2.12 22.96
CA LEU A 247 -2.84 -0.97 22.32
C LEU A 247 -3.43 -0.68 20.92
N LEU A 248 -3.86 -1.69 20.20
CA LEU A 248 -4.38 -1.59 18.83
C LEU A 248 -5.90 -1.35 18.76
N LYS A 249 -6.61 -1.36 19.89
CA LYS A 249 -8.08 -1.30 19.94
C LYS A 249 -8.66 -0.18 19.07
N ASP A 250 -8.20 1.04 19.25
CA ASP A 250 -8.72 2.20 18.52
C ASP A 250 -8.13 2.30 17.11
N ALA A 251 -6.89 1.81 16.91
CA ALA A 251 -6.26 1.73 15.60
C ALA A 251 -6.97 0.76 14.62
N MET A 252 -7.80 -0.15 15.13
CA MET A 252 -8.62 -1.05 14.30
C MET A 252 -9.78 -0.36 13.60
N LYS A 253 -10.20 0.82 14.05
CA LYS A 253 -11.33 1.56 13.50
C LYS A 253 -10.89 2.42 12.31
N PRO A 254 -11.54 2.31 11.14
CA PRO A 254 -11.22 3.16 9.99
C PRO A 254 -11.44 4.64 10.28
N ASN A 255 -10.56 5.47 9.72
CA ASN A 255 -10.66 6.93 9.85
C ASN A 255 -11.49 7.50 8.70
N LEU A 256 -12.45 8.37 9.01
CA LEU A 256 -13.28 9.12 8.07
C LEU A 256 -12.78 10.56 7.96
N ILE A 257 -12.55 11.02 6.73
CA ILE A 257 -12.22 12.39 6.34
C ILE A 257 -12.93 12.74 5.02
N GLN A 258 -12.54 13.84 4.41
CA GLN A 258 -13.14 14.32 3.15
C GLN A 258 -12.07 14.73 2.13
N THR A 259 -12.48 14.88 0.88
CA THR A 259 -11.68 15.56 -0.15
C THR A 259 -11.90 17.06 -0.13
N LEU A 260 -11.13 17.81 -0.91
CA LEU A 260 -11.36 19.25 -1.14
C LEU A 260 -12.78 19.58 -1.63
N GLU A 261 -13.42 18.65 -2.31
CA GLU A 261 -14.79 18.78 -2.83
C GLU A 261 -15.81 18.00 -1.99
N HIS A 262 -15.48 17.70 -0.71
CA HIS A 262 -16.33 17.06 0.30
C HIS A 262 -16.73 15.60 0.01
N THR A 263 -16.11 14.95 -0.96
CA THR A 263 -16.30 13.50 -1.16
C THR A 263 -15.75 12.75 0.04
N PRO A 264 -16.51 11.82 0.64
CA PRO A 264 -16.04 11.06 1.79
C PRO A 264 -14.85 10.17 1.45
N ALA A 265 -13.88 10.11 2.37
CA ALA A 265 -12.71 9.25 2.24
C ALA A 265 -12.44 8.50 3.55
N MET A 266 -12.20 7.20 3.44
CA MET A 266 -11.72 6.36 4.54
C MET A 266 -10.22 6.14 4.40
N VAL A 267 -9.47 6.48 5.44
CA VAL A 267 -8.02 6.31 5.47
C VAL A 267 -7.66 5.37 6.61
N HIS A 268 -7.01 4.24 6.30
CA HIS A 268 -6.74 3.25 7.33
C HIS A 268 -5.59 2.31 6.95
N GLY A 269 -4.54 2.31 7.78
CA GLY A 269 -3.32 1.53 7.59
C GLY A 269 -2.49 1.97 6.39
N GLY A 270 -1.24 1.58 6.33
CA GLY A 270 -0.31 2.04 5.29
C GLY A 270 0.86 1.10 4.99
N PRO A 271 0.65 -0.22 4.77
CA PRO A 271 1.75 -1.15 4.53
C PRO A 271 2.46 -0.81 3.21
N PHE A 272 3.80 -0.95 3.19
CA PHE A 272 4.58 -0.77 1.97
C PHE A 272 4.29 -1.87 0.94
N ALA A 273 4.21 -1.49 -0.35
CA ALA A 273 3.89 -2.41 -1.43
C ALA A 273 5.10 -3.19 -1.95
N ASN A 274 6.32 -2.82 -1.60
CA ASN A 274 7.53 -3.53 -2.01
C ASN A 274 7.99 -4.59 -1.01
N ILE A 275 7.32 -4.72 0.15
CA ILE A 275 7.66 -5.71 1.18
C ILE A 275 6.44 -6.27 1.91
N ALA A 276 5.28 -5.64 1.79
CA ALA A 276 3.99 -6.09 2.29
C ALA A 276 2.95 -5.96 1.16
N HIS A 277 1.67 -6.14 1.46
CA HIS A 277 0.62 -6.15 0.43
C HIS A 277 0.25 -4.76 -0.13
N GLY A 278 0.72 -3.66 0.46
CA GLY A 278 0.68 -2.33 -0.14
C GLY A 278 -0.70 -1.71 -0.36
N CYS A 279 -1.69 -2.12 0.41
CA CYS A 279 -3.08 -1.68 0.28
C CYS A 279 -3.62 -1.19 1.63
N ASN A 280 -4.65 -0.34 1.62
CA ASN A 280 -5.38 0.01 2.83
C ASN A 280 -6.08 -1.21 3.46
N SER A 281 -6.66 -1.02 4.65
CA SER A 281 -7.24 -2.12 5.40
C SER A 281 -8.44 -2.79 4.70
N VAL A 282 -8.65 -4.07 5.01
CA VAL A 282 -9.85 -4.83 4.65
C VAL A 282 -11.08 -4.17 5.25
N ARG A 283 -11.01 -3.74 6.52
CA ARG A 283 -12.12 -3.08 7.24
C ARG A 283 -12.60 -1.81 6.53
N ALA A 284 -11.68 -0.91 6.16
CA ALA A 284 -12.05 0.32 5.45
C ALA A 284 -12.66 0.03 4.07
N THR A 285 -12.12 -0.93 3.33
CA THR A 285 -12.65 -1.32 2.01
C THR A 285 -14.03 -1.97 2.14
N LYS A 286 -14.22 -2.91 3.08
CA LYS A 286 -15.53 -3.54 3.33
C LYS A 286 -16.56 -2.53 3.81
N ALA A 287 -16.19 -1.62 4.72
CA ALA A 287 -17.07 -0.55 5.18
C ALA A 287 -17.53 0.36 4.02
N ALA A 288 -16.57 0.83 3.20
CA ALA A 288 -16.88 1.67 2.04
C ALA A 288 -17.85 0.96 1.07
N LEU A 289 -17.65 -0.34 0.82
CA LEU A 289 -18.53 -1.15 -0.02
C LEU A 289 -19.95 -1.33 0.56
N LYS A 290 -20.10 -1.30 1.88
CA LYS A 290 -21.40 -1.45 2.55
C LYS A 290 -22.17 -0.14 2.71
N ILE A 291 -21.48 0.99 2.58
CA ILE A 291 -22.04 2.33 2.78
C ILE A 291 -22.38 3.00 1.44
N ALA A 292 -21.58 2.77 0.41
CA ALA A 292 -21.70 3.46 -0.87
C ALA A 292 -21.91 2.50 -2.05
N ASP A 293 -22.37 3.06 -3.17
CA ASP A 293 -22.54 2.30 -4.42
C ASP A 293 -21.19 1.97 -5.08
N TYR A 294 -20.17 2.79 -4.80
CA TYR A 294 -18.83 2.64 -5.35
C TYR A 294 -17.77 2.84 -4.27
N CYS A 295 -16.84 1.90 -4.17
CA CYS A 295 -15.60 2.03 -3.42
C CYS A 295 -14.44 2.17 -4.39
N ILE A 296 -13.73 3.29 -4.33
CA ILE A 296 -12.55 3.57 -5.15
C ILE A 296 -11.33 3.47 -4.24
N THR A 297 -10.45 2.51 -4.52
CA THR A 297 -9.25 2.26 -3.71
C THR A 297 -8.00 2.19 -4.58
N GLU A 298 -6.83 2.23 -3.95
CA GLU A 298 -5.56 2.13 -4.66
C GLU A 298 -4.67 1.03 -4.12
N ALA A 299 -3.71 0.60 -4.95
CA ALA A 299 -2.59 -0.25 -4.56
C ALA A 299 -1.25 0.46 -4.82
N GLY A 300 -0.26 0.21 -3.96
CA GLY A 300 1.04 0.90 -4.02
C GLY A 300 1.88 0.51 -5.22
N PHE A 301 2.68 1.44 -5.74
CA PHE A 301 3.58 1.26 -6.89
C PHE A 301 2.86 0.86 -8.18
N GLY A 302 3.52 0.08 -9.04
CA GLY A 302 2.97 -0.42 -10.29
C GLY A 302 2.05 -1.62 -10.11
N ALA A 303 1.31 -1.96 -11.17
CA ALA A 303 0.37 -3.08 -11.13
C ALA A 303 1.07 -4.44 -10.95
N ASP A 304 2.33 -4.53 -11.34
CA ASP A 304 3.18 -5.70 -11.13
C ASP A 304 3.48 -6.02 -9.67
N LEU A 305 3.39 -5.02 -8.79
CA LEU A 305 3.57 -5.16 -7.34
C LEU A 305 2.27 -4.94 -6.58
N GLY A 306 1.69 -3.74 -6.70
CA GLY A 306 0.54 -3.36 -5.89
C GLY A 306 -0.74 -4.08 -6.28
N ALA A 307 -1.10 -4.10 -7.57
CA ALA A 307 -2.33 -4.77 -8.00
C ALA A 307 -2.22 -6.29 -7.86
N GLU A 308 -1.06 -6.89 -8.17
CA GLU A 308 -0.81 -8.32 -7.93
C GLU A 308 -1.11 -8.68 -6.47
N LYS A 309 -0.54 -7.95 -5.50
CA LYS A 309 -0.76 -8.21 -4.07
C LYS A 309 -2.17 -7.85 -3.58
N PHE A 310 -2.79 -6.85 -4.19
CA PHE A 310 -4.20 -6.57 -3.94
C PHE A 310 -5.07 -7.76 -4.30
N PHE A 311 -4.82 -8.40 -5.44
CA PHE A 311 -5.56 -9.56 -5.92
C PHE A 311 -5.20 -10.84 -5.16
N ASP A 312 -3.92 -11.23 -5.19
CA ASP A 312 -3.46 -12.52 -4.67
C ASP A 312 -3.30 -12.58 -3.15
N ILE A 313 -3.26 -11.43 -2.46
CA ILE A 313 -3.23 -11.39 -1.00
C ILE A 313 -4.53 -10.82 -0.44
N LYS A 314 -4.82 -9.54 -0.67
CA LYS A 314 -5.95 -8.88 -0.01
C LYS A 314 -7.31 -9.43 -0.46
N CYS A 315 -7.55 -9.52 -1.77
CA CYS A 315 -8.82 -10.03 -2.30
C CYS A 315 -9.01 -11.51 -1.95
N ARG A 316 -7.95 -12.33 -2.08
CA ARG A 316 -7.97 -13.74 -1.68
C ARG A 316 -8.39 -13.92 -0.23
N MET A 317 -7.75 -13.21 0.70
CA MET A 317 -8.00 -13.37 2.13
C MET A 317 -9.35 -12.79 2.58
N ALA A 318 -9.76 -11.68 1.99
CA ALA A 318 -10.96 -10.95 2.40
C ALA A 318 -12.23 -11.34 1.62
N GLY A 319 -12.12 -12.21 0.61
CA GLY A 319 -13.23 -12.57 -0.27
C GLY A 319 -13.72 -11.39 -1.14
N LEU A 320 -12.85 -10.41 -1.42
CA LEU A 320 -13.18 -9.26 -2.24
C LEU A 320 -13.08 -9.61 -3.73
N LYS A 321 -13.96 -9.03 -4.54
CA LYS A 321 -13.95 -9.17 -6.00
C LYS A 321 -14.00 -7.79 -6.63
N PRO A 322 -12.92 -7.31 -7.26
CA PRO A 322 -12.92 -6.03 -7.94
C PRO A 322 -13.79 -6.09 -9.21
N ASP A 323 -14.56 -5.03 -9.45
CA ASP A 323 -15.44 -4.92 -10.61
C ASP A 323 -14.76 -4.26 -11.81
N ALA A 324 -13.81 -3.36 -11.57
CA ALA A 324 -12.99 -2.72 -12.61
C ALA A 324 -11.63 -2.27 -12.05
N VAL A 325 -10.69 -2.06 -12.95
CA VAL A 325 -9.37 -1.48 -12.66
C VAL A 325 -9.16 -0.23 -13.51
N VAL A 326 -8.68 0.84 -12.87
CA VAL A 326 -8.16 2.02 -13.55
C VAL A 326 -6.64 1.95 -13.55
N LEU A 327 -6.05 1.84 -14.72
CA LEU A 327 -4.60 1.79 -14.91
C LEU A 327 -4.08 3.17 -15.30
N VAL A 328 -3.34 3.80 -14.40
CA VAL A 328 -2.75 5.12 -14.60
C VAL A 328 -1.43 5.01 -15.34
N ALA A 329 -1.29 5.77 -16.42
CA ALA A 329 -0.04 5.98 -17.12
C ALA A 329 0.27 7.47 -17.19
N THR A 330 1.51 7.82 -17.48
CA THR A 330 1.95 9.18 -17.80
C THR A 330 2.85 9.16 -19.03
N VAL A 331 2.80 10.19 -19.84
CA VAL A 331 3.73 10.36 -20.98
C VAL A 331 5.18 10.30 -20.48
N ARG A 332 5.46 10.89 -19.32
CA ARG A 332 6.80 10.87 -18.70
C ARG A 332 7.27 9.46 -18.39
N ALA A 333 6.42 8.62 -17.75
CA ALA A 333 6.79 7.25 -17.43
C ALA A 333 7.00 6.41 -18.69
N LEU A 334 6.18 6.59 -19.70
CA LEU A 334 6.34 5.88 -20.97
C LEU A 334 7.64 6.28 -21.68
N LYS A 335 7.98 7.58 -21.75
CA LYS A 335 9.27 8.04 -22.29
C LYS A 335 10.46 7.55 -21.46
N TYR A 336 10.33 7.54 -20.14
CA TYR A 336 11.36 6.99 -19.25
C TYR A 336 11.60 5.50 -19.52
N ASN A 337 10.54 4.71 -19.62
CA ASN A 337 10.59 3.30 -20.02
C ASN A 337 11.13 3.09 -21.46
N GLY A 338 11.06 4.12 -22.31
CA GLY A 338 11.69 4.18 -23.63
C GLY A 338 13.14 4.62 -23.64
N GLY A 339 13.73 4.89 -22.46
CA GLY A 339 15.16 5.20 -22.28
C GLY A 339 15.50 6.69 -22.22
N VAL A 340 14.51 7.59 -22.08
CA VAL A 340 14.76 9.03 -21.91
C VAL A 340 15.25 9.33 -20.50
N ALA A 341 16.29 10.14 -20.38
CA ALA A 341 16.83 10.61 -19.10
C ALA A 341 15.82 11.52 -18.38
N LYS A 342 15.81 11.48 -17.03
CA LYS A 342 14.87 12.25 -16.19
C LYS A 342 14.81 13.75 -16.53
N ALA A 343 15.96 14.35 -16.85
CA ALA A 343 16.06 15.78 -17.16
C ALA A 343 15.33 16.17 -18.46
N ASP A 344 15.10 15.21 -19.35
CA ASP A 344 14.54 15.44 -20.69
C ASP A 344 13.08 14.97 -20.85
N LEU A 345 12.46 14.43 -19.79
CA LEU A 345 11.10 13.89 -19.81
C LEU A 345 10.00 14.92 -20.17
N ASN A 346 10.29 16.21 -19.98
CA ASN A 346 9.36 17.31 -20.32
C ASN A 346 9.41 17.70 -21.82
N LYS A 347 10.37 17.16 -22.59
CA LYS A 347 10.48 17.42 -24.03
C LYS A 347 9.68 16.37 -24.80
N GLU A 348 9.02 16.78 -25.88
CA GLU A 348 8.36 15.84 -26.77
C GLU A 348 9.35 14.80 -27.31
N ASN A 349 8.96 13.54 -27.26
CA ASN A 349 9.75 12.43 -27.81
C ASN A 349 8.85 11.22 -28.12
N LEU A 350 8.18 11.29 -29.28
CA LEU A 350 7.25 10.26 -29.72
C LEU A 350 7.95 8.91 -29.98
N ASP A 351 9.20 8.90 -30.44
CA ASP A 351 9.94 7.66 -30.71
C ASP A 351 10.26 6.91 -29.40
N ALA A 352 10.66 7.63 -28.35
CA ALA A 352 10.86 7.05 -27.05
C ALA A 352 9.54 6.59 -26.41
N LEU A 353 8.45 7.36 -26.60
CA LEU A 353 7.11 6.96 -26.16
C LEU A 353 6.70 5.63 -26.80
N LYS A 354 6.85 5.50 -28.13
CA LYS A 354 6.57 4.26 -28.89
C LYS A 354 7.40 3.08 -28.40
N LYS A 355 8.67 3.33 -28.03
CA LYS A 355 9.57 2.31 -27.49
C LYS A 355 9.16 1.88 -26.08
N GLY A 356 8.69 2.81 -25.23
CA GLY A 356 8.37 2.54 -23.83
C GLY A 356 6.93 2.07 -23.59
N ILE A 357 6.03 2.21 -24.57
CA ILE A 357 4.60 1.85 -24.42
C ILE A 357 4.37 0.36 -24.17
N VAL A 358 5.37 -0.49 -24.48
CA VAL A 358 5.34 -1.92 -24.18
C VAL A 358 5.23 -2.21 -22.67
N ASN A 359 5.63 -1.25 -21.82
CA ASN A 359 5.42 -1.34 -20.38
C ASN A 359 3.92 -1.23 -20.02
N LEU A 360 3.21 -0.27 -20.63
CA LEU A 360 1.76 -0.16 -20.50
C LEU A 360 1.05 -1.42 -21.01
N GLU A 361 1.48 -1.93 -22.17
CA GLU A 361 0.94 -3.17 -22.76
C GLU A 361 1.03 -4.33 -21.78
N LYS A 362 2.20 -4.56 -21.20
CA LYS A 362 2.41 -5.64 -20.22
C LYS A 362 1.53 -5.48 -18.98
N HIS A 363 1.34 -4.26 -18.48
CA HIS A 363 0.45 -4.01 -17.35
C HIS A 363 -1.03 -4.24 -17.69
N ILE A 364 -1.48 -3.89 -18.90
CA ILE A 364 -2.83 -4.22 -19.38
C ILE A 364 -3.02 -5.74 -19.41
N GLU A 365 -2.09 -6.46 -20.05
CA GLU A 365 -2.12 -7.94 -20.11
C GLU A 365 -2.15 -8.56 -18.71
N ASN A 366 -1.33 -8.06 -17.77
CA ASN A 366 -1.29 -8.56 -16.40
C ASN A 366 -2.65 -8.44 -15.70
N LEU A 367 -3.29 -7.28 -15.81
CA LEU A 367 -4.61 -7.03 -15.20
C LEU A 367 -5.71 -7.88 -15.85
N GLN A 368 -5.66 -8.06 -17.16
CA GLN A 368 -6.61 -8.90 -17.89
C GLN A 368 -6.52 -10.38 -17.51
N LYS A 369 -5.34 -10.87 -17.08
CA LYS A 369 -5.16 -12.25 -16.59
C LYS A 369 -6.00 -12.55 -15.34
N TYR A 370 -6.29 -11.54 -14.54
CA TYR A 370 -7.18 -11.68 -13.38
C TYR A 370 -8.68 -11.60 -13.74
N GLY A 371 -9.02 -11.48 -15.02
CA GLY A 371 -10.42 -11.40 -15.46
C GLY A 371 -11.14 -10.09 -15.13
N VAL A 372 -10.41 -9.04 -14.78
CA VAL A 372 -11.01 -7.74 -14.39
C VAL A 372 -10.98 -6.77 -15.57
N PRO A 373 -12.10 -6.07 -15.88
CA PRO A 373 -12.13 -5.03 -16.91
C PRO A 373 -11.17 -3.87 -16.59
N VAL A 374 -10.42 -3.41 -17.60
CA VAL A 374 -9.40 -2.36 -17.48
C VAL A 374 -9.84 -1.11 -18.21
N VAL A 375 -9.77 0.04 -17.52
CA VAL A 375 -9.85 1.39 -18.08
C VAL A 375 -8.49 2.04 -17.94
N VAL A 376 -7.91 2.52 -19.02
CA VAL A 376 -6.62 3.23 -18.98
C VAL A 376 -6.85 4.73 -18.84
N THR A 377 -6.14 5.38 -17.96
CA THR A 377 -6.13 6.83 -17.87
C THR A 377 -4.71 7.37 -18.00
N LEU A 378 -4.57 8.44 -18.75
CA LEU A 378 -3.35 9.21 -18.85
C LEU A 378 -3.46 10.39 -17.88
N ASN A 379 -2.68 10.38 -16.81
CA ASN A 379 -2.54 11.53 -15.92
C ASN A 379 -1.73 12.61 -16.65
N ALA A 380 -2.43 13.61 -17.17
CA ALA A 380 -1.89 14.61 -18.08
C ALA A 380 -1.08 15.68 -17.36
N PHE A 381 0.06 16.05 -17.93
CA PHE A 381 0.89 17.18 -17.53
C PHE A 381 0.85 18.27 -18.59
N LEU A 382 1.07 19.53 -18.19
CA LEU A 382 1.08 20.69 -19.11
C LEU A 382 2.11 20.58 -20.23
N THR A 383 3.10 19.72 -20.08
CA THR A 383 4.16 19.48 -21.07
C THR A 383 3.86 18.37 -22.07
N ASP A 384 2.76 17.64 -21.87
CA ASP A 384 2.38 16.54 -22.75
C ASP A 384 1.78 17.11 -24.04
N THR A 385 2.21 16.59 -25.19
CA THR A 385 1.72 17.08 -26.48
C THR A 385 0.49 16.29 -26.94
N GLU A 386 -0.29 16.90 -27.84
CA GLU A 386 -1.46 16.24 -28.41
C GLU A 386 -1.08 15.00 -29.22
N GLU A 387 0.07 15.01 -29.89
CA GLU A 387 0.58 13.87 -30.65
C GLU A 387 0.93 12.69 -29.73
N GLU A 388 1.61 12.95 -28.60
CA GLU A 388 1.94 11.93 -27.59
C GLU A 388 0.67 11.35 -26.96
N THR A 389 -0.26 12.18 -26.54
CA THR A 389 -1.51 11.74 -25.89
C THR A 389 -2.42 10.96 -26.84
N SER A 390 -2.58 11.43 -28.09
CA SER A 390 -3.37 10.76 -29.12
C SER A 390 -2.78 9.39 -29.52
N TYR A 391 -1.45 9.26 -29.48
CA TYR A 391 -0.81 7.97 -29.73
C TYR A 391 -1.17 6.96 -28.64
N VAL A 392 -1.08 7.35 -27.36
CA VAL A 392 -1.45 6.47 -26.22
C VAL A 392 -2.93 6.08 -26.29
N GLN A 393 -3.80 7.03 -26.60
CA GLN A 393 -5.24 6.77 -26.75
C GLN A 393 -5.50 5.67 -27.79
N ARG A 394 -5.00 5.84 -29.02
CA ARG A 394 -5.19 4.84 -30.09
C ARG A 394 -4.63 3.49 -29.69
N PHE A 395 -3.47 3.47 -29.06
CA PHE A 395 -2.85 2.23 -28.57
C PHE A 395 -3.75 1.46 -27.59
N CYS A 396 -4.42 2.17 -26.67
CA CYS A 396 -5.34 1.55 -25.69
C CYS A 396 -6.63 1.07 -26.37
N GLU A 397 -7.21 1.86 -27.27
CA GLU A 397 -8.44 1.53 -27.99
C GLU A 397 -8.25 0.29 -28.89
N GLU A 398 -7.09 0.16 -29.57
CA GLU A 398 -6.72 -1.03 -30.37
C GLU A 398 -6.64 -2.31 -29.52
N ARG A 399 -6.42 -2.18 -28.20
CA ARG A 399 -6.38 -3.31 -27.23
C ARG A 399 -7.69 -3.51 -26.48
N GLY A 400 -8.76 -2.85 -26.93
CA GLY A 400 -10.10 -2.98 -26.36
C GLY A 400 -10.25 -2.38 -24.97
N CYS A 401 -9.34 -1.48 -24.57
CA CYS A 401 -9.43 -0.72 -23.33
C CYS A 401 -10.14 0.61 -23.56
N GLU A 402 -11.08 0.96 -22.67
CA GLU A 402 -11.56 2.33 -22.58
C GLU A 402 -10.41 3.25 -22.14
N PHE A 403 -10.37 4.45 -22.66
CA PHE A 403 -9.33 5.44 -22.39
C PHE A 403 -9.93 6.79 -22.03
N ALA A 404 -9.32 7.50 -21.08
CA ALA A 404 -9.62 8.91 -20.78
C ALA A 404 -8.38 9.67 -20.33
N LEU A 405 -8.30 10.95 -20.66
CA LEU A 405 -7.35 11.87 -20.04
C LEU A 405 -7.84 12.25 -18.64
N SER A 406 -6.92 12.37 -17.70
CA SER A 406 -7.17 12.86 -16.34
C SER A 406 -6.44 14.17 -16.12
N GLN A 407 -7.18 15.22 -15.78
CA GLN A 407 -6.68 16.56 -15.43
C GLN A 407 -7.05 16.92 -13.99
N VAL A 408 -7.21 15.92 -13.15
CA VAL A 408 -7.72 16.10 -11.77
C VAL A 408 -6.78 16.91 -10.88
N TRP A 409 -5.48 16.89 -11.15
CA TRP A 409 -4.53 17.72 -10.41
C TRP A 409 -4.85 19.21 -10.54
N GLU A 410 -5.17 19.68 -11.75
CA GLU A 410 -5.45 21.08 -12.07
C GLU A 410 -6.91 21.46 -11.81
N LYS A 411 -7.85 20.55 -12.09
CA LYS A 411 -9.29 20.85 -12.18
C LYS A 411 -10.14 20.11 -11.15
N GLY A 412 -9.53 19.40 -10.20
CA GLY A 412 -10.28 18.60 -9.22
C GLY A 412 -11.19 17.57 -9.90
N GLY A 413 -12.37 17.35 -9.35
CA GLY A 413 -13.34 16.39 -9.87
C GLY A 413 -13.77 16.64 -11.30
N GLU A 414 -13.87 17.89 -11.74
CA GLU A 414 -14.21 18.24 -13.13
C GLU A 414 -13.22 17.64 -14.14
N GLY A 415 -11.92 17.66 -13.80
CA GLY A 415 -10.86 17.06 -14.61
C GLY A 415 -10.91 15.53 -14.70
N GLY A 416 -11.77 14.88 -13.91
CA GLY A 416 -11.97 13.42 -13.87
C GLY A 416 -13.30 12.94 -14.45
N VAL A 417 -14.20 13.84 -14.86
CA VAL A 417 -15.56 13.47 -15.29
C VAL A 417 -15.56 12.50 -16.48
N GLU A 418 -14.72 12.71 -17.48
CA GLU A 418 -14.64 11.80 -18.62
C GLU A 418 -14.11 10.41 -18.21
N LEU A 419 -13.12 10.35 -17.31
CA LEU A 419 -12.65 9.10 -16.75
C LEU A 419 -13.78 8.39 -15.97
N ALA A 420 -14.52 9.12 -15.15
CA ALA A 420 -15.65 8.58 -14.39
C ALA A 420 -16.72 7.99 -15.31
N LYS A 421 -17.07 8.67 -16.41
CA LYS A 421 -18.01 8.14 -17.42
C LYS A 421 -17.51 6.85 -18.06
N LYS A 422 -16.21 6.77 -18.39
CA LYS A 422 -15.60 5.56 -18.97
C LYS A 422 -15.61 4.38 -17.97
N VAL A 423 -15.34 4.65 -16.69
CA VAL A 423 -15.43 3.64 -15.63
C VAL A 423 -16.87 3.17 -15.45
N LEU A 424 -17.83 4.08 -15.34
CA LEU A 424 -19.27 3.73 -15.22
C LEU A 424 -19.74 2.91 -16.41
N LYS A 425 -19.43 3.32 -17.64
CA LYS A 425 -19.73 2.55 -18.84
C LYS A 425 -19.14 1.14 -18.78
N THR A 426 -17.88 1.02 -18.37
CA THR A 426 -17.22 -0.28 -18.24
C THR A 426 -17.92 -1.18 -17.23
N LEU A 427 -18.35 -0.63 -16.07
CA LEU A 427 -19.08 -1.36 -15.04
C LEU A 427 -20.48 -1.81 -15.49
N GLU A 428 -21.10 -1.09 -16.43
CA GLU A 428 -22.42 -1.45 -17.00
C GLU A 428 -22.29 -2.49 -18.12
N GLU A 429 -21.29 -2.35 -18.99
CA GLU A 429 -21.14 -3.16 -20.21
C GLU A 429 -20.32 -4.44 -20.01
N LYS A 430 -19.38 -4.45 -19.04
CA LYS A 430 -18.45 -5.56 -18.81
C LYS A 430 -18.64 -6.13 -17.40
N LYS A 431 -18.66 -7.45 -17.30
CA LYS A 431 -18.67 -8.13 -16.01
C LYS A 431 -17.26 -8.59 -15.66
N SER A 432 -16.86 -8.35 -14.42
CA SER A 432 -15.63 -8.94 -13.87
C SER A 432 -15.82 -10.44 -13.65
N ASP A 433 -14.85 -11.22 -14.11
CA ASP A 433 -14.71 -12.65 -13.84
C ASP A 433 -13.42 -12.88 -13.06
N PHE A 434 -13.31 -12.17 -11.94
CA PHE A 434 -12.11 -12.11 -11.14
C PHE A 434 -11.71 -13.46 -10.57
N GLU A 435 -10.48 -13.88 -10.88
CA GLU A 435 -9.81 -15.05 -10.32
C GLU A 435 -8.39 -14.70 -9.85
N VAL A 436 -7.92 -15.39 -8.82
CA VAL A 436 -6.54 -15.28 -8.32
C VAL A 436 -5.57 -16.04 -9.22
N LEU A 437 -4.31 -15.64 -9.21
CA LEU A 437 -3.32 -16.12 -10.18
C LEU A 437 -2.91 -17.61 -9.96
N TYR A 438 -2.97 -18.09 -8.73
CA TYR A 438 -2.55 -19.44 -8.36
C TYR A 438 -3.38 -20.00 -7.21
N GLU A 439 -3.43 -21.34 -7.13
CA GLU A 439 -4.15 -22.06 -6.09
C GLU A 439 -3.38 -22.11 -4.76
N ASP A 440 -4.10 -22.22 -3.64
CA ASP A 440 -3.50 -22.27 -2.30
C ASP A 440 -2.62 -23.52 -2.09
N ASN A 441 -2.96 -24.64 -2.73
CA ASN A 441 -2.25 -25.91 -2.59
C ASN A 441 -1.01 -26.05 -3.47
N ALA A 442 -0.72 -25.08 -4.36
CA ALA A 442 0.57 -25.02 -5.05
C ALA A 442 1.71 -24.84 -4.04
N SER A 443 2.88 -25.40 -4.31
CA SER A 443 4.07 -25.19 -3.50
C SER A 443 4.51 -23.72 -3.52
N LEU A 444 5.29 -23.28 -2.53
CA LEU A 444 5.83 -21.92 -2.51
C LEU A 444 6.68 -21.62 -3.75
N GLY A 445 7.45 -22.61 -4.21
CA GLY A 445 8.26 -22.48 -5.43
C GLY A 445 7.39 -22.27 -6.67
N GLU A 446 6.31 -23.03 -6.84
CA GLU A 446 5.37 -22.88 -7.96
C GLU A 446 4.66 -21.53 -7.93
N LYS A 447 4.24 -21.04 -6.76
CA LYS A 447 3.63 -19.70 -6.61
C LYS A 447 4.58 -18.60 -7.03
N ILE A 448 5.84 -18.64 -6.57
CA ILE A 448 6.89 -17.70 -6.94
C ILE A 448 7.14 -17.73 -8.45
N GLU A 449 7.26 -18.92 -9.03
CA GLU A 449 7.49 -19.08 -10.46
C GLU A 449 6.31 -18.56 -11.29
N THR A 450 5.07 -18.79 -10.84
CA THR A 450 3.86 -18.29 -11.49
C THR A 450 3.85 -16.76 -11.53
N VAL A 451 4.09 -16.08 -10.40
CA VAL A 451 4.17 -14.62 -10.37
C VAL A 451 5.29 -14.10 -11.27
N ALA A 452 6.48 -14.73 -11.21
CA ALA A 452 7.63 -14.31 -12.02
C ALA A 452 7.36 -14.41 -13.53
N LYS A 453 6.78 -15.52 -13.98
CA LYS A 453 6.47 -15.74 -15.40
C LYS A 453 5.27 -14.92 -15.87
N GLU A 454 4.17 -15.03 -15.15
CA GLU A 454 2.90 -14.47 -15.61
C GLU A 454 2.86 -12.93 -15.47
N ILE A 455 3.33 -12.39 -14.36
CA ILE A 455 3.27 -10.95 -14.08
C ILE A 455 4.51 -10.22 -14.56
N TYR A 456 5.70 -10.73 -14.24
CA TYR A 456 6.94 -10.03 -14.60
C TYR A 456 7.43 -10.33 -16.02
N GLY A 457 7.00 -11.46 -16.60
CA GLY A 457 7.47 -11.91 -17.93
C GLY A 457 8.88 -12.51 -17.89
N ALA A 458 9.31 -13.00 -16.71
CA ALA A 458 10.59 -13.68 -16.56
C ALA A 458 10.58 -15.09 -17.20
N ASP A 459 11.74 -15.58 -17.62
CA ASP A 459 11.91 -16.97 -18.10
C ASP A 459 11.81 -18.00 -16.97
N GLY A 460 11.98 -17.55 -15.73
CA GLY A 460 11.91 -18.38 -14.52
C GLY A 460 12.53 -17.72 -13.31
N VAL A 461 12.78 -18.52 -12.29
CA VAL A 461 13.30 -18.09 -10.99
C VAL A 461 14.63 -18.77 -10.70
N GLU A 462 15.55 -18.04 -10.09
CA GLU A 462 16.81 -18.57 -9.57
C GLU A 462 16.83 -18.38 -8.05
N LEU A 463 16.90 -19.48 -7.31
CA LEU A 463 16.93 -19.45 -5.85
C LEU A 463 18.37 -19.48 -5.34
N SER A 464 18.73 -18.58 -4.44
CA SER A 464 19.97 -18.74 -3.67
C SER A 464 19.91 -20.02 -2.82
N PRO A 465 21.06 -20.60 -2.43
CA PRO A 465 21.07 -21.74 -1.50
C PRO A 465 20.31 -21.45 -0.19
N THR A 466 20.38 -20.21 0.29
CA THR A 466 19.68 -19.75 1.49
C THR A 466 18.16 -19.76 1.26
N ALA A 467 17.68 -19.15 0.17
CA ALA A 467 16.26 -19.11 -0.18
C ALA A 467 15.68 -20.52 -0.36
N ALA A 468 16.38 -21.40 -1.06
CA ALA A 468 15.95 -22.78 -1.27
C ALA A 468 15.78 -23.54 0.06
N LYS A 469 16.72 -23.37 1.00
CA LYS A 469 16.64 -23.96 2.34
C LYS A 469 15.48 -23.37 3.14
N GLN A 470 15.30 -22.05 3.11
CA GLN A 470 14.22 -21.36 3.84
C GLN A 470 12.84 -21.77 3.33
N LEU A 471 12.61 -21.79 2.01
CA LEU A 471 11.34 -22.22 1.43
C LEU A 471 10.98 -23.65 1.84
N LYS A 472 11.94 -24.57 1.77
CA LYS A 472 11.75 -25.96 2.21
C LYS A 472 11.42 -26.05 3.70
N GLN A 473 12.08 -25.25 4.53
CA GLN A 473 11.79 -25.17 5.97
C GLN A 473 10.38 -24.65 6.22
N LEU A 474 9.96 -23.56 5.54
CA LEU A 474 8.64 -22.97 5.69
C LEU A 474 7.54 -23.96 5.30
N GLU A 475 7.72 -24.73 4.21
CA GLU A 475 6.79 -25.78 3.81
C GLU A 475 6.70 -26.89 4.88
N SER A 476 7.84 -27.31 5.45
CA SER A 476 7.88 -28.32 6.50
C SER A 476 7.22 -27.88 7.81
N LEU A 477 7.18 -26.56 8.07
CA LEU A 477 6.50 -25.95 9.21
C LEU A 477 5.01 -25.68 8.97
N GLY A 478 4.49 -26.05 7.79
CA GLY A 478 3.07 -25.94 7.44
C GLY A 478 2.66 -24.62 6.79
N PHE A 479 3.60 -23.76 6.41
CA PHE A 479 3.33 -22.47 5.76
C PHE A 479 3.20 -22.54 4.23
N GLY A 480 3.29 -23.73 3.64
CA GLY A 480 3.26 -23.92 2.18
C GLY A 480 1.97 -23.45 1.48
N LYS A 481 0.84 -23.40 2.20
CA LYS A 481 -0.46 -22.94 1.66
C LYS A 481 -0.60 -21.41 1.60
N LEU A 482 0.27 -20.67 2.28
CA LEU A 482 0.21 -19.21 2.30
C LEU A 482 0.53 -18.61 0.92
N PRO A 483 -0.11 -17.50 0.52
CA PRO A 483 0.28 -16.76 -0.66
C PRO A 483 1.69 -16.17 -0.51
N VAL A 484 2.33 -15.85 -1.63
CA VAL A 484 3.65 -15.24 -1.66
C VAL A 484 3.55 -13.73 -1.85
N CYS A 485 4.38 -12.99 -1.13
CA CYS A 485 4.54 -11.55 -1.24
C CYS A 485 5.92 -11.26 -1.83
N MET A 486 5.98 -11.01 -3.13
CA MET A 486 7.23 -10.72 -3.83
C MET A 486 7.73 -9.32 -3.48
N ALA A 487 8.88 -9.26 -2.84
CA ALA A 487 9.57 -8.03 -2.48
C ALA A 487 10.64 -7.71 -3.52
N LYS A 488 10.33 -6.77 -4.42
CA LYS A 488 11.08 -6.45 -5.64
C LYS A 488 11.21 -4.94 -5.80
N THR A 489 12.15 -4.48 -6.64
CA THR A 489 12.19 -3.08 -7.08
C THR A 489 10.89 -2.69 -7.77
N GLN A 490 10.44 -1.46 -7.53
CA GLN A 490 9.24 -0.90 -8.16
C GLN A 490 9.50 -0.30 -9.56
N TYR A 491 10.75 -0.17 -9.96
CA TYR A 491 11.13 0.58 -11.17
C TYR A 491 11.22 -0.26 -12.44
N SER A 492 11.11 -1.57 -12.32
CA SER A 492 11.19 -2.50 -13.44
C SER A 492 10.25 -3.69 -13.23
N LEU A 493 9.84 -4.34 -14.31
CA LEU A 493 9.21 -5.65 -14.25
C LEU A 493 10.19 -6.74 -13.76
N SER A 494 11.51 -6.56 -13.98
CA SER A 494 12.53 -7.45 -13.45
C SER A 494 12.95 -7.06 -12.02
N ASP A 495 13.86 -7.81 -11.42
CA ASP A 495 14.50 -7.48 -10.15
C ASP A 495 15.73 -6.54 -10.32
N ASP A 496 16.09 -6.21 -11.55
CA ASP A 496 17.10 -5.19 -11.90
C ASP A 496 16.39 -3.88 -12.28
N PRO A 497 16.54 -2.79 -11.48
CA PRO A 497 15.88 -1.51 -11.74
C PRO A 497 16.36 -0.80 -13.01
N THR A 498 17.43 -1.27 -13.66
CA THR A 498 17.95 -0.69 -14.89
C THR A 498 17.31 -1.24 -16.16
N LEU A 499 16.63 -2.38 -16.06
CA LEU A 499 15.92 -3.00 -17.17
C LEU A 499 14.53 -2.39 -17.32
N LEU A 500 14.43 -1.35 -18.15
CA LEU A 500 13.20 -0.58 -18.37
C LEU A 500 12.32 -1.17 -19.48
N GLY A 501 11.08 -0.69 -19.56
CA GLY A 501 10.12 -1.11 -20.58
C GLY A 501 9.50 -2.47 -20.30
N ARG A 502 9.69 -3.41 -21.20
CA ARG A 502 9.27 -4.82 -21.09
C ARG A 502 10.49 -5.70 -21.33
N PRO A 503 11.30 -5.95 -20.29
CA PRO A 503 12.49 -6.79 -20.42
C PRO A 503 12.11 -8.23 -20.78
N GLU A 504 12.99 -8.90 -21.53
CA GLU A 504 12.88 -10.30 -21.95
C GLU A 504 14.17 -11.04 -21.63
N GLY A 505 14.14 -12.38 -21.56
CA GLY A 505 15.34 -13.20 -21.38
C GLY A 505 15.99 -13.06 -20.00
N PHE A 506 15.21 -12.75 -18.96
CA PHE A 506 15.73 -12.57 -17.60
C PHE A 506 15.09 -13.57 -16.62
N LYS A 507 15.77 -13.79 -15.50
CA LYS A 507 15.24 -14.55 -14.36
C LYS A 507 15.10 -13.65 -13.14
N ILE A 508 14.17 -14.02 -12.26
CA ILE A 508 14.05 -13.38 -10.94
C ILE A 508 14.96 -14.10 -9.96
N HIS A 509 15.83 -13.35 -9.28
CA HIS A 509 16.80 -13.89 -8.32
C HIS A 509 16.26 -13.75 -6.90
N VAL A 510 15.84 -14.86 -6.30
CA VAL A 510 15.36 -14.90 -4.92
C VAL A 510 16.53 -15.10 -3.98
N ARG A 511 16.76 -14.11 -3.11
CA ARG A 511 17.85 -14.11 -2.14
C ARG A 511 17.48 -14.81 -0.84
N GLU A 512 16.32 -14.53 -0.30
CA GLU A 512 15.82 -15.00 0.99
C GLU A 512 14.29 -15.08 0.98
N ALA A 513 13.73 -15.90 1.86
CA ALA A 513 12.31 -15.95 2.14
C ALA A 513 12.05 -16.11 3.64
N TYR A 514 11.00 -15.48 4.14
CA TYR A 514 10.55 -15.62 5.52
C TYR A 514 9.03 -15.51 5.62
N VAL A 515 8.46 -16.02 6.70
CA VAL A 515 7.02 -15.98 6.93
C VAL A 515 6.62 -14.75 7.74
N SER A 516 5.56 -14.06 7.30
CA SER A 516 4.73 -13.15 8.10
C SER A 516 3.48 -13.92 8.50
N ALA A 517 3.61 -14.78 9.51
CA ALA A 517 2.58 -15.79 9.85
C ALA A 517 1.28 -15.17 10.37
N GLY A 518 1.36 -14.06 11.08
CA GLY A 518 0.21 -13.29 11.52
C GLY A 518 -0.52 -12.62 10.36
N ALA A 519 0.22 -11.99 9.46
CA ALA A 519 -0.33 -11.43 8.23
C ALA A 519 -0.86 -12.52 7.30
N GLY A 520 -0.24 -13.70 7.29
CA GLY A 520 -0.68 -14.86 6.52
C GLY A 520 -0.10 -14.92 5.11
N PHE A 521 1.15 -14.50 4.91
CA PHE A 521 1.87 -14.64 3.65
C PHE A 521 3.37 -14.92 3.86
N VAL A 522 4.02 -15.43 2.82
CA VAL A 522 5.47 -15.62 2.79
C VAL A 522 6.10 -14.49 1.98
N VAL A 523 7.01 -13.74 2.61
CA VAL A 523 7.77 -12.68 1.95
C VAL A 523 8.95 -13.30 1.21
N VAL A 524 9.10 -12.95 -0.07
CA VAL A 524 10.14 -13.45 -0.96
C VAL A 524 10.99 -12.28 -1.42
N LEU A 525 12.22 -12.20 -0.91
CA LEU A 525 13.13 -11.09 -1.18
C LEU A 525 13.91 -11.31 -2.46
N THR A 526 13.78 -10.40 -3.41
CA THR A 526 14.60 -10.30 -4.61
C THR A 526 15.49 -9.05 -4.52
N GLY A 527 16.76 -9.15 -4.79
CA GLY A 527 17.65 -7.98 -4.74
C GLY A 527 17.73 -7.32 -3.34
N ALA A 528 18.10 -6.05 -3.30
CA ALA A 528 18.27 -5.26 -2.08
C ALA A 528 17.01 -4.46 -1.73
N VAL A 529 16.04 -5.09 -1.10
CA VAL A 529 14.84 -4.41 -0.57
C VAL A 529 15.12 -3.93 0.85
N MET A 530 14.95 -2.62 1.09
CA MET A 530 15.22 -2.01 2.40
C MET A 530 13.94 -1.86 3.21
N THR A 531 13.95 -2.43 4.42
CA THR A 531 12.87 -2.32 5.40
C THR A 531 13.03 -1.12 6.35
N MET A 532 14.20 -0.50 6.37
CA MET A 532 14.49 0.75 7.07
C MET A 532 15.15 1.71 6.08
N PRO A 533 14.38 2.62 5.45
CA PRO A 533 14.91 3.63 4.55
C PRO A 533 15.87 4.58 5.29
N GLY A 534 16.79 5.20 4.56
CA GLY A 534 17.61 6.29 5.07
C GLY A 534 17.12 7.64 4.55
N LEU A 535 17.43 8.71 5.27
CA LEU A 535 17.22 10.06 4.75
C LEU A 535 18.13 10.30 3.53
N PRO A 536 17.65 10.98 2.47
CA PRO A 536 18.46 11.37 1.33
C PRO A 536 19.46 12.48 1.70
N LYS A 537 20.31 12.87 0.77
CA LYS A 537 21.30 13.95 0.97
C LYS A 537 20.62 15.29 1.35
N THR A 538 19.47 15.57 0.76
CA THR A 538 18.64 16.74 1.05
C THR A 538 17.24 16.25 1.37
N PRO A 539 16.95 15.93 2.64
CA PRO A 539 15.63 15.46 3.03
C PRO A 539 14.61 16.62 3.07
N ALA A 540 13.33 16.29 2.86
CA ALA A 540 12.22 17.24 2.96
C ALA A 540 12.17 17.95 4.33
N ALA A 541 12.61 17.28 5.38
CA ALA A 541 12.73 17.82 6.73
C ALA A 541 13.49 19.17 6.83
N LEU A 542 14.39 19.45 5.90
CA LEU A 542 15.15 20.71 5.87
C LEU A 542 14.32 21.91 5.38
N SER A 543 13.17 21.67 4.78
CA SER A 543 12.28 22.69 4.21
C SER A 543 10.97 22.84 4.99
N ILE A 544 10.67 21.88 5.88
CA ILE A 544 9.46 21.89 6.69
C ILE A 544 9.68 22.84 7.89
N ASP A 545 8.75 23.75 8.11
CA ASP A 545 8.77 24.70 9.24
C ASP A 545 7.33 24.97 9.73
N VAL A 546 7.22 25.56 10.90
CA VAL A 546 5.95 25.99 11.49
C VAL A 546 6.06 27.44 11.99
N SER A 547 5.13 28.29 11.59
CA SER A 547 5.08 29.68 12.05
C SER A 547 4.65 29.78 13.53
N ASN A 548 4.81 30.98 14.12
CA ASN A 548 4.33 31.27 15.49
C ASN A 548 2.81 31.09 15.65
N GLU A 549 2.06 31.21 14.55
CA GLU A 549 0.61 31.02 14.50
C GLU A 549 0.22 29.56 14.27
N GLY A 550 1.21 28.64 14.16
CA GLY A 550 0.99 27.22 13.96
C GLY A 550 0.76 26.82 12.50
N VAL A 551 1.05 27.69 11.52
CA VAL A 551 0.91 27.38 10.10
C VAL A 551 2.15 26.63 9.62
N ILE A 552 1.95 25.44 9.05
CA ILE A 552 3.01 24.59 8.53
C ILE A 552 3.38 25.02 7.09
N THR A 553 4.67 25.03 6.80
CA THR A 553 5.21 25.30 5.46
C THR A 553 6.16 24.20 5.04
N GLY A 554 6.39 24.05 3.74
CA GLY A 554 7.36 23.07 3.21
C GLY A 554 6.90 21.63 3.26
N LEU A 555 5.68 21.35 3.66
CA LEU A 555 5.10 20.01 3.65
C LEU A 555 4.45 19.73 2.26
N PHE A 556 5.22 19.82 1.18
CA PHE A 556 4.83 19.62 -0.24
C PHE A 556 4.18 20.81 -0.92
#